data_c80a1331aad1123b7e3fc69886f595ab
#
_entry.id   c80a1331aad1123b7e3fc69886f595ab
#
_cell.length_a   1.000
_cell.length_b   1.000
_cell.length_c   1.000
_cell.angle_alpha   90.00
_cell.angle_beta   90.00
_cell.angle_gamma   90.00
#
_symmetry.space_group_name_H-M   'P 1'
#
loop_
_entity.id
_entity.type
_entity.pdbx_description
1 polymer ?
#
loop_
_entity_poly.entity_id
_entity_poly.type
_entity_poly.pdbx_seq_one_letter_code
_entity_poly.pdbx_strand_id
1 'polypeptide(L)'
;LEKIQQKLPSLYNAALMQSGVELSKELLEIKPVAHYTMGGVDVNMTESDLKGLFICGEMASNGVHGANRLGGNSLLEGCVFGKLAGNKAKEFSKEFEYAPIDYNTVIKDIEMIDFIFSSDTSKNFNAIRISLGKCLFEKAGIIKNEKSLTLAFDYIKYLRQISYTL
;
A
#
# COMPACT_ATOMS: atom_id res chain seq x y z
N LEU A 1 3.19 11.19 -34.14
CA LEU A 1 2.21 11.92 -33.31
C LEU A 1 0.96 11.11 -33.09
N GLU A 2 0.21 10.85 -34.14
CA GLU A 2 -1.04 10.06 -34.08
C GLU A 2 -0.89 8.69 -33.40
N LYS A 3 0.26 8.02 -33.56
CA LYS A 3 0.50 6.70 -32.93
C LYS A 3 0.57 6.75 -31.40
N ILE A 4 1.09 7.83 -30.80
CA ILE A 4 1.14 7.94 -29.32
C ILE A 4 -0.26 8.20 -28.79
N GLN A 5 -0.99 9.13 -29.40
CA GLN A 5 -2.38 9.43 -29.02
C GLN A 5 -3.31 8.22 -29.17
N GLN A 6 -3.12 7.45 -30.24
CA GLN A 6 -3.95 6.26 -30.51
C GLN A 6 -3.60 5.08 -29.59
N LYS A 7 -2.32 4.84 -29.33
CA LYS A 7 -1.87 3.68 -28.57
C LYS A 7 -1.83 3.91 -27.05
N LEU A 8 -1.59 5.13 -26.61
CA LEU A 8 -1.42 5.52 -25.21
C LEU A 8 -2.23 6.78 -24.87
N PRO A 9 -3.55 6.81 -25.14
CA PRO A 9 -4.37 8.02 -24.99
C PRO A 9 -4.37 8.54 -23.55
N SER A 10 -4.43 7.66 -22.56
CA SER A 10 -4.43 8.05 -21.15
C SER A 10 -3.12 8.71 -20.73
N LEU A 11 -1.98 8.18 -21.18
CA LEU A 11 -0.67 8.76 -20.90
C LEU A 11 -0.51 10.11 -21.58
N TYR A 12 -0.90 10.22 -22.85
CA TYR A 12 -0.84 11.47 -23.60
C TYR A 12 -1.66 12.57 -22.90
N ASN A 13 -2.92 12.26 -22.56
CA ASN A 13 -3.79 13.22 -21.89
C ASN A 13 -3.30 13.59 -20.48
N ALA A 14 -2.77 12.63 -19.73
CA ALA A 14 -2.21 12.90 -18.41
C ALA A 14 -0.98 13.82 -18.49
N ALA A 15 -0.06 13.58 -19.40
CA ALA A 15 1.12 14.43 -19.62
C ALA A 15 0.71 15.87 -19.97
N LEU A 16 -0.24 16.01 -20.91
CA LEU A 16 -0.72 17.32 -21.34
C LEU A 16 -1.46 18.07 -20.22
N MET A 17 -2.39 17.40 -19.53
CA MET A 17 -3.26 18.04 -18.51
C MET A 17 -2.55 18.31 -17.18
N GLN A 18 -1.65 17.41 -16.75
CA GLN A 18 -1.00 17.50 -15.43
C GLN A 18 0.33 18.22 -15.48
N SER A 19 1.08 18.09 -16.58
CA SER A 19 2.42 18.64 -16.70
C SER A 19 2.55 19.69 -17.81
N GLY A 20 1.52 19.92 -18.62
CA GLY A 20 1.54 20.81 -19.77
C GLY A 20 2.44 20.32 -20.92
N VAL A 21 2.92 19.07 -20.85
CA VAL A 21 3.88 18.50 -21.78
C VAL A 21 3.19 17.83 -22.96
N GLU A 22 3.48 18.28 -24.17
CA GLU A 22 3.07 17.60 -25.37
C GLU A 22 4.10 16.54 -25.79
N LEU A 23 3.81 15.27 -25.48
CA LEU A 23 4.74 14.14 -25.70
C LEU A 23 5.26 13.97 -27.12
N SER A 24 4.69 14.65 -28.08
CA SER A 24 5.16 14.65 -29.48
C SER A 24 6.25 15.68 -29.77
N LYS A 25 6.39 16.64 -28.89
CA LYS A 25 7.30 17.80 -29.10
C LYS A 25 8.32 17.94 -27.98
N GLU A 26 7.97 17.46 -26.79
CA GLU A 26 8.73 17.71 -25.57
C GLU A 26 9.00 16.40 -24.82
N LEU A 27 10.05 16.40 -23.99
CA LEU A 27 10.41 15.29 -23.13
C LEU A 27 9.63 15.39 -21.82
N LEU A 28 8.99 14.29 -21.44
CA LEU A 28 8.37 14.16 -20.12
C LEU A 28 9.43 13.71 -19.11
N GLU A 29 9.57 14.45 -18.03
CA GLU A 29 10.41 14.03 -16.90
C GLU A 29 9.83 12.80 -16.24
N ILE A 30 10.64 11.75 -16.09
CA ILE A 30 10.26 10.51 -15.43
C ILE A 30 11.26 10.15 -14.36
N LYS A 31 10.78 9.42 -13.35
CA LYS A 31 11.66 8.80 -12.33
C LYS A 31 11.16 7.42 -11.95
N PRO A 32 12.07 6.49 -11.58
CA PRO A 32 11.66 5.21 -11.04
C PRO A 32 11.05 5.39 -9.66
N VAL A 33 9.95 4.68 -9.41
CA VAL A 33 9.26 4.67 -8.10
C VAL A 33 8.93 3.23 -7.72
N ALA A 34 8.79 2.98 -6.41
CA ALA A 34 8.26 1.71 -5.94
C ALA A 34 6.80 1.59 -6.38
N HIS A 35 6.44 0.44 -6.97
CA HIS A 35 5.10 0.18 -7.50
C HIS A 35 4.40 -0.96 -6.76
N TYR A 36 5.12 -2.03 -6.45
CA TYR A 36 4.57 -3.25 -5.86
C TYR A 36 5.51 -3.75 -4.76
N THR A 37 4.95 -4.21 -3.65
CA THR A 37 5.72 -4.81 -2.55
C THR A 37 5.58 -6.33 -2.61
N MET A 38 6.69 -7.03 -2.91
CA MET A 38 6.76 -8.47 -2.78
C MET A 38 6.97 -8.83 -1.32
N GLY A 39 6.20 -9.81 -0.83
CA GLY A 39 6.16 -10.17 0.57
C GLY A 39 4.84 -9.75 1.20
N GLY A 40 4.75 -9.78 2.51
CA GLY A 40 3.54 -9.47 3.26
C GLY A 40 3.34 -10.43 4.41
N VAL A 41 2.09 -10.78 4.68
CA VAL A 41 1.76 -11.78 5.70
C VAL A 41 2.12 -13.17 5.18
N ASP A 42 2.87 -13.92 5.96
CA ASP A 42 3.23 -15.31 5.63
C ASP A 42 1.98 -16.19 5.59
N VAL A 43 1.81 -16.91 4.49
CA VAL A 43 0.64 -17.76 4.26
C VAL A 43 1.02 -19.04 3.55
N ASN A 44 0.38 -20.13 3.94
CA ASN A 44 0.36 -21.35 3.15
C ASN A 44 -0.76 -21.24 2.11
N MET A 45 -0.41 -20.89 0.87
CA MET A 45 -1.32 -20.55 -0.23
C MET A 45 -2.16 -19.30 0.08
N THR A 46 -3.11 -19.36 1.00
CA THR A 46 -3.98 -18.26 1.42
C THR A 46 -4.28 -18.26 2.92
N GLU A 47 -3.84 -19.28 3.64
CA GLU A 47 -4.12 -19.46 5.07
C GLU A 47 -2.95 -18.95 5.90
N SER A 48 -3.21 -18.04 6.81
CA SER A 48 -2.24 -17.58 7.80
C SER A 48 -2.24 -18.51 9.04
N ASP A 49 -1.25 -18.31 9.91
CA ASP A 49 -1.22 -19.02 11.21
C ASP A 49 -2.40 -18.63 12.13
N LEU A 50 -3.06 -17.51 11.86
CA LEU A 50 -4.26 -17.11 12.57
C LEU A 50 -5.48 -17.80 11.97
N LYS A 51 -6.07 -18.70 12.75
CA LYS A 51 -7.25 -19.46 12.35
C LYS A 51 -8.41 -18.54 11.94
N GLY A 52 -8.92 -18.73 10.72
CA GLY A 52 -10.00 -17.92 10.16
C GLY A 52 -9.55 -16.67 9.42
N LEU A 53 -8.24 -16.39 9.36
CA LEU A 53 -7.68 -15.28 8.57
C LEU A 53 -7.11 -15.82 7.25
N PHE A 54 -7.76 -15.45 6.16
CA PHE A 54 -7.36 -15.80 4.79
C PHE A 54 -6.86 -14.56 4.07
N ILE A 55 -5.71 -14.67 3.41
CA ILE A 55 -5.02 -13.53 2.79
C ILE A 55 -4.64 -13.88 1.35
N CYS A 56 -4.84 -12.94 0.44
CA CYS A 56 -4.46 -13.10 -0.98
C CYS A 56 -4.09 -11.74 -1.60
N GLY A 57 -3.49 -11.78 -2.78
CA GLY A 57 -3.03 -10.59 -3.48
C GLY A 57 -1.75 -10.00 -2.90
N GLU A 58 -1.47 -8.75 -3.18
CA GLU A 58 -0.21 -8.08 -2.84
C GLU A 58 0.19 -8.16 -1.36
N MET A 59 -0.78 -8.31 -0.46
CA MET A 59 -0.52 -8.42 0.98
C MET A 59 -0.14 -9.84 1.44
N ALA A 60 -0.20 -10.84 0.57
CA ALA A 60 0.14 -12.22 0.87
C ALA A 60 1.58 -12.55 0.50
N SER A 61 2.31 -13.19 1.40
CA SER A 61 3.64 -13.75 1.16
C SER A 61 3.55 -15.27 0.93
N ASN A 62 2.96 -15.66 -0.19
CA ASN A 62 2.83 -17.07 -0.60
C ASN A 62 4.00 -17.57 -1.46
N GLY A 63 4.98 -16.72 -1.73
CA GLY A 63 6.19 -17.05 -2.48
C GLY A 63 6.05 -17.06 -4.01
N VAL A 64 4.86 -16.89 -4.58
CA VAL A 64 4.64 -17.00 -6.04
C VAL A 64 5.37 -15.95 -6.88
N HIS A 65 5.74 -14.84 -6.28
CA HIS A 65 6.47 -13.77 -6.97
C HIS A 65 7.98 -13.81 -6.75
N GLY A 66 8.47 -14.63 -5.82
CA GLY A 66 9.89 -14.65 -5.46
C GLY A 66 10.38 -13.26 -5.04
N ALA A 67 11.55 -12.87 -5.52
CA ALA A 67 12.15 -11.58 -5.19
C ALA A 67 11.60 -10.41 -6.02
N ASN A 68 10.98 -10.68 -7.17
CA ASN A 68 10.44 -9.63 -8.04
C ASN A 68 9.32 -10.17 -8.96
N ARG A 69 8.16 -9.59 -8.82
CA ARG A 69 6.96 -9.97 -9.57
C ARG A 69 7.09 -9.68 -11.07
N LEU A 70 6.71 -10.64 -11.90
CA LEU A 70 6.56 -10.42 -13.34
C LEU A 70 5.32 -9.57 -13.67
N GLY A 71 5.44 -8.76 -14.72
CA GLY A 71 4.34 -7.91 -15.19
C GLY A 71 3.06 -8.70 -15.46
N GLY A 72 1.93 -8.18 -14.99
CA GLY A 72 0.61 -8.82 -15.12
C GLY A 72 0.26 -9.86 -14.05
N ASN A 73 1.23 -10.46 -13.38
CA ASN A 73 0.98 -11.54 -12.42
C ASN A 73 0.23 -11.11 -11.16
N SER A 74 0.21 -9.82 -10.82
CA SER A 74 -0.60 -9.33 -9.68
C SER A 74 -2.10 -9.54 -9.90
N LEU A 75 -2.58 -9.32 -11.13
CA LEU A 75 -4.00 -9.57 -11.46
C LEU A 75 -4.32 -11.06 -11.46
N LEU A 76 -3.41 -11.89 -12.00
CA LEU A 76 -3.55 -13.35 -11.96
C LEU A 76 -3.59 -13.86 -10.52
N GLU A 77 -2.68 -13.39 -9.68
CA GLU A 77 -2.66 -13.72 -8.26
C GLU A 77 -3.97 -13.35 -7.58
N GLY A 78 -4.42 -12.10 -7.74
CA GLY A 78 -5.66 -11.64 -7.15
C GLY A 78 -6.87 -12.50 -7.57
N CYS A 79 -6.95 -12.88 -8.84
CA CYS A 79 -8.05 -13.74 -9.33
C CYS A 79 -7.96 -15.17 -8.81
N VAL A 80 -6.78 -15.81 -8.90
CA VAL A 80 -6.61 -17.22 -8.54
C VAL A 80 -6.66 -17.41 -7.03
N PHE A 81 -5.81 -16.70 -6.29
CA PHE A 81 -5.75 -16.85 -4.83
C PHE A 81 -6.94 -16.21 -4.12
N GLY A 82 -7.55 -15.16 -4.70
CA GLY A 82 -8.81 -14.60 -4.21
C GLY A 82 -9.94 -15.62 -4.25
N LYS A 83 -10.05 -16.38 -5.33
CA LYS A 83 -11.02 -17.49 -5.41
C LYS A 83 -10.72 -18.60 -4.40
N LEU A 84 -9.45 -18.96 -4.23
CA LEU A 84 -9.04 -19.97 -3.24
C LEU A 84 -9.34 -19.51 -1.82
N ALA A 85 -8.96 -18.29 -1.45
CA ALA A 85 -9.24 -17.69 -0.15
C ALA A 85 -10.75 -17.63 0.14
N GLY A 86 -11.55 -17.18 -0.84
CA GLY A 86 -12.99 -17.13 -0.71
C GLY A 86 -13.63 -18.50 -0.49
N ASN A 87 -13.18 -19.53 -1.19
CA ASN A 87 -13.65 -20.90 -0.99
C ASN A 87 -13.29 -21.42 0.40
N LYS A 88 -12.05 -21.20 0.84
CA LYS A 88 -11.58 -21.60 2.18
C LYS A 88 -12.36 -20.87 3.29
N ALA A 89 -12.55 -19.56 3.15
CA ALA A 89 -13.35 -18.77 4.08
C ALA A 89 -14.81 -19.25 4.16
N LYS A 90 -15.39 -19.60 3.01
CA LYS A 90 -16.74 -20.19 2.95
C LYS A 90 -16.84 -21.52 3.72
N GLU A 91 -15.88 -22.41 3.52
CA GLU A 91 -15.88 -23.69 4.25
C GLU A 91 -15.67 -23.47 5.75
N PHE A 92 -14.71 -22.62 6.12
CA PHE A 92 -14.48 -22.24 7.51
C PHE A 92 -15.75 -21.69 8.19
N SER A 93 -16.48 -20.82 7.52
CA SER A 93 -17.69 -20.19 8.07
C SER A 93 -18.84 -21.17 8.35
N LYS A 94 -18.82 -22.36 7.78
CA LYS A 94 -19.80 -23.41 8.08
C LYS A 94 -19.52 -24.16 9.37
N GLU A 95 -18.26 -24.18 9.78
CA GLU A 95 -17.79 -24.96 10.94
C GLU A 95 -17.69 -24.12 12.20
N PHE A 96 -17.68 -22.80 12.07
CA PHE A 96 -17.46 -21.89 13.20
C PHE A 96 -18.59 -20.89 13.32
N GLU A 97 -19.08 -20.71 14.54
CA GLU A 97 -19.99 -19.63 14.90
C GLU A 97 -19.23 -18.30 15.01
N TYR A 98 -19.98 -17.19 14.94
CA TYR A 98 -19.40 -15.87 15.14
C TYR A 98 -18.74 -15.77 16.51
N ALA A 99 -17.48 -15.33 16.53
CA ALA A 99 -16.83 -14.97 17.77
C ALA A 99 -17.54 -13.76 18.41
N PRO A 100 -17.68 -13.73 19.75
CA PRO A 100 -18.21 -12.55 20.41
C PRO A 100 -17.33 -11.33 20.10
N ILE A 101 -17.98 -10.19 19.87
CA ILE A 101 -17.28 -8.95 19.63
C ILE A 101 -16.62 -8.48 20.93
N ASP A 102 -15.31 -8.23 20.90
CA ASP A 102 -14.63 -7.52 22.00
C ASP A 102 -14.92 -6.02 21.91
N TYR A 103 -15.96 -5.62 22.64
CA TYR A 103 -16.36 -4.21 22.69
C TYR A 103 -15.27 -3.27 23.24
N ASN A 104 -14.33 -3.78 24.05
CA ASN A 104 -13.24 -2.94 24.57
C ASN A 104 -12.28 -2.51 23.44
N THR A 105 -12.03 -3.39 22.47
CA THR A 105 -11.24 -3.03 21.26
C THR A 105 -12.00 -2.02 20.42
N VAL A 106 -13.31 -2.23 20.20
CA VAL A 106 -14.16 -1.31 19.43
C VAL A 106 -14.21 0.09 20.08
N ILE A 107 -14.34 0.16 21.40
CA ILE A 107 -14.36 1.44 22.14
C ILE A 107 -13.05 2.20 21.96
N LYS A 108 -11.90 1.53 22.06
CA LYS A 108 -10.58 2.15 21.84
C LYS A 108 -10.44 2.73 20.43
N ASP A 109 -10.95 2.04 19.42
CA ASP A 109 -10.91 2.51 18.05
C ASP A 109 -11.83 3.74 17.86
N ILE A 110 -13.01 3.74 18.50
CA ILE A 110 -13.91 4.90 18.49
C ILE A 110 -13.26 6.11 19.20
N GLU A 111 -12.67 5.90 20.38
CA GLU A 111 -11.97 6.95 21.13
C GLU A 111 -10.80 7.56 20.31
N MET A 112 -10.07 6.71 19.56
CA MET A 112 -9.02 7.19 18.66
C MET A 112 -9.60 8.02 17.52
N ILE A 113 -10.69 7.59 16.91
CA ILE A 113 -11.38 8.34 15.85
C ILE A 113 -11.89 9.69 16.38
N ASP A 114 -12.54 9.70 17.52
CA ASP A 114 -13.05 10.91 18.16
C ASP A 114 -11.91 11.87 18.52
N PHE A 115 -10.78 11.35 19.00
CA PHE A 115 -9.57 12.13 19.24
C PHE A 115 -9.08 12.80 17.95
N ILE A 116 -8.99 12.04 16.82
CA ILE A 116 -8.56 12.59 15.53
C ILE A 116 -9.51 13.72 15.07
N PHE A 117 -10.83 13.52 15.17
CA PHE A 117 -11.82 14.52 14.75
C PHE A 117 -11.90 15.73 15.68
N SER A 118 -11.56 15.57 16.95
CA SER A 118 -11.53 16.68 17.92
C SER A 118 -10.21 17.45 17.92
N SER A 119 -9.19 16.95 17.24
CA SER A 119 -7.87 17.58 17.17
C SER A 119 -7.92 18.90 16.41
N ASP A 120 -7.16 19.89 16.88
CA ASP A 120 -7.05 21.18 16.20
C ASP A 120 -6.36 21.00 14.84
N THR A 121 -7.12 21.23 13.77
CA THR A 121 -6.66 21.11 12.39
C THR A 121 -5.67 22.20 11.95
N SER A 122 -5.28 23.10 12.85
CA SER A 122 -4.30 24.16 12.56
C SER A 122 -2.91 23.63 12.21
N LYS A 123 -2.62 22.41 12.58
CA LYS A 123 -1.35 21.75 12.27
C LYS A 123 -1.37 21.12 10.89
N ASN A 124 -0.31 21.36 10.13
CA ASN A 124 -0.25 21.06 8.71
C ASN A 124 0.03 19.57 8.44
N PHE A 125 -1.02 18.74 8.44
CA PHE A 125 -0.95 17.32 8.06
C PHE A 125 -0.24 17.11 6.69
N ASN A 126 -0.43 18.02 5.74
CA ASN A 126 0.24 17.93 4.44
C ASN A 126 1.76 18.05 4.56
N ALA A 127 2.28 18.85 5.49
CA ALA A 127 3.72 18.94 5.71
C ALA A 127 4.30 17.60 6.23
N ILE A 128 3.59 16.92 7.13
CA ILE A 128 4.00 15.60 7.63
C ILE A 128 3.96 14.58 6.49
N ARG A 129 2.89 14.56 5.71
CA ARG A 129 2.74 13.65 4.57
C ARG A 129 3.84 13.83 3.52
N ILE A 130 4.15 15.07 3.17
CA ILE A 130 5.22 15.42 2.23
C ILE A 130 6.59 14.99 2.79
N SER A 131 6.85 15.28 4.06
CA SER A 131 8.10 14.90 4.73
C SER A 131 8.28 13.40 4.81
N LEU A 132 7.21 12.65 5.11
CA LEU A 132 7.20 11.19 5.10
C LEU A 132 7.52 10.66 3.69
N GLY A 133 6.82 11.14 2.68
CA GLY A 133 7.04 10.72 1.29
C GLY A 133 8.47 10.98 0.83
N LYS A 134 9.03 12.14 1.14
CA LYS A 134 10.43 12.49 0.85
C LYS A 134 11.40 11.56 1.56
N CYS A 135 11.21 11.34 2.86
CA CYS A 135 12.04 10.43 3.63
C CYS A 135 12.02 9.00 3.07
N LEU A 136 10.85 8.46 2.79
CA LEU A 136 10.69 7.12 2.22
C LEU A 136 11.36 7.02 0.85
N PHE A 137 11.18 8.02 0.00
CA PHE A 137 11.80 8.03 -1.34
C PHE A 137 13.33 8.06 -1.26
N GLU A 138 13.90 8.93 -0.40
CA GLU A 138 15.35 9.13 -0.31
C GLU A 138 16.07 8.03 0.48
N LYS A 139 15.45 7.50 1.54
CA LYS A 139 16.11 6.60 2.50
C LYS A 139 15.68 5.14 2.37
N ALA A 140 14.45 4.88 1.95
CA ALA A 140 13.87 3.54 1.79
C ALA A 140 13.42 3.25 0.34
N GLY A 141 13.93 4.02 -0.63
CA GLY A 141 13.62 3.87 -2.05
C GLY A 141 14.24 2.62 -2.70
N ILE A 142 14.56 2.71 -3.99
CA ILE A 142 15.07 1.57 -4.77
C ILE A 142 16.41 1.07 -4.25
N ILE A 143 17.34 2.00 -3.93
CA ILE A 143 18.65 1.66 -3.36
C ILE A 143 18.55 1.81 -1.85
N LYS A 144 18.77 0.69 -1.15
CA LYS A 144 18.64 0.60 0.31
C LYS A 144 19.93 0.11 0.93
N ASN A 145 20.24 0.59 2.11
CA ASN A 145 21.28 0.07 2.97
C ASN A 145 20.86 0.25 4.45
N GLU A 146 21.52 -0.44 5.36
CA GLU A 146 21.18 -0.44 6.78
C GLU A 146 21.14 0.97 7.36
N LYS A 147 22.16 1.80 7.05
CA LYS A 147 22.24 3.18 7.56
C LYS A 147 21.05 4.02 7.10
N SER A 148 20.70 3.95 5.81
CA SER A 148 19.57 4.73 5.28
C SER A 148 18.23 4.27 5.84
N LEU A 149 18.04 2.95 6.00
CA LEU A 149 16.82 2.38 6.59
C LEU A 149 16.67 2.74 8.07
N THR A 150 17.77 2.72 8.85
CA THR A 150 17.76 3.16 10.26
C THR A 150 17.34 4.62 10.37
N LEU A 151 17.93 5.51 9.54
CA LEU A 151 17.54 6.92 9.51
C LEU A 151 16.06 7.12 9.14
N ALA A 152 15.55 6.35 8.17
CA ALA A 152 14.14 6.39 7.81
C ALA A 152 13.25 5.96 8.98
N PHE A 153 13.61 4.87 9.65
CA PHE A 153 12.86 4.34 10.78
C PHE A 153 12.77 5.33 11.95
N ASP A 154 13.91 5.94 12.31
CA ASP A 154 13.95 6.95 13.39
C ASP A 154 13.13 8.18 13.03
N TYR A 155 13.20 8.62 11.77
CA TYR A 155 12.41 9.76 11.30
C TYR A 155 10.90 9.46 11.27
N ILE A 156 10.51 8.24 10.87
CA ILE A 156 9.11 7.82 10.92
C ILE A 156 8.59 7.78 12.36
N LYS A 157 9.38 7.29 13.32
CA LYS A 157 9.02 7.35 14.74
C LYS A 157 8.79 8.79 15.21
N TYR A 158 9.67 9.69 14.83
CA TYR A 158 9.53 11.11 15.16
C TYR A 158 8.25 11.71 14.55
N LEU A 159 7.98 11.48 13.26
CA LEU A 159 6.75 11.94 12.61
C LEU A 159 5.49 11.37 13.27
N ARG A 160 5.53 10.09 13.66
CA ARG A 160 4.43 9.44 14.41
C ARG A 160 4.19 10.14 15.74
N GLN A 161 5.22 10.46 16.51
CA GLN A 161 5.07 11.22 17.77
C GLN A 161 4.42 12.58 17.53
N ILE A 162 4.85 13.31 16.52
CA ILE A 162 4.23 14.60 16.17
C ILE A 162 2.77 14.42 15.78
N SER A 163 2.42 13.36 15.02
CA SER A 163 1.03 13.15 14.60
C SER A 163 0.06 12.91 15.76
N TYR A 164 0.52 12.40 16.89
CA TYR A 164 -0.30 12.27 18.11
C TYR A 164 -0.42 13.58 18.91
N THR A 165 0.37 14.59 18.60
CA THR A 165 0.29 15.91 19.23
C THR A 165 -0.41 16.95 18.35
N LEU A 166 -0.88 16.49 17.19
CA LEU A 166 -1.73 17.26 16.28
C LEU A 166 -3.16 17.22 16.74
#